data_3a9cf22123cedfd08b2b159c55a333d5
#
_entry.id   3a9cf22123cedfd08b2b159c55a333d5
#
_cell.length_a   1.000
_cell.length_b   1.000
_cell.length_c   1.000
_cell.angle_alpha   90.00
_cell.angle_beta   90.00
_cell.angle_gamma   90.00
#
_symmetry.space_group_name_H-M   'P 1'
#
loop_
_entity.id
_entity.type
_entity.pdbx_description
1 polymer ?
#
loop_
_entity_poly.entity_id
_entity_poly.type
_entity_poly.pdbx_seq_one_letter_code
_entity_poly.pdbx_strand_id
1 'polypeptide(L)'
;MAILFAVVDGRRGFFNVFNDIPVQMCQFHQIKIVTRYLTKRPKTKAGKALVALVLTLTKTDEATFTAALADWHAQYGAFMEEMTVSVFENGKTKRHHTHKGVYSAYHSLERNLPYLFTYLKYPELNIPNTTNSLDGSFSALKKKLGVHHGLRRDRRYKVISKLLRDGA
;
A
#
# COMPACT_ATOMS: atom_id res chain seq x y z
N MET A 1 22.46 -7.15 -15.85
CA MET A 1 21.58 -7.92 -14.94
C MET A 1 20.15 -7.52 -15.27
N ALA A 2 19.31 -8.47 -15.66
CA ALA A 2 17.91 -8.19 -15.97
C ALA A 2 17.09 -8.12 -14.67
N ILE A 3 16.14 -7.18 -14.59
CA ILE A 3 15.17 -7.11 -13.50
C ILE A 3 14.05 -8.09 -13.84
N LEU A 4 13.80 -9.09 -13.00
CA LEU A 4 12.83 -10.15 -13.24
C LEU A 4 11.43 -9.79 -12.69
N PHE A 5 11.35 -9.00 -11.64
CA PHE A 5 10.11 -8.51 -11.02
C PHE A 5 10.37 -7.25 -10.20
N ALA A 6 9.32 -6.54 -9.81
CA ALA A 6 9.38 -5.41 -8.89
C ALA A 6 8.39 -5.56 -7.74
N VAL A 7 8.78 -5.19 -6.51
CA VAL A 7 7.87 -5.06 -5.37
C VAL A 7 7.77 -3.59 -4.98
N VAL A 8 6.56 -3.04 -4.98
CA VAL A 8 6.31 -1.60 -4.83
C VAL A 8 5.44 -1.26 -3.63
N ASP A 9 5.55 -0.03 -3.13
CA ASP A 9 4.81 0.49 -1.96
C ASP A 9 3.45 1.12 -2.32
N GLY A 10 3.03 1.06 -3.60
CA GLY A 10 1.76 1.60 -4.10
C GLY A 10 1.85 3.04 -4.60
N ARG A 11 3.04 3.61 -4.79
CA ARG A 11 3.20 4.89 -5.48
C ARG A 11 2.93 4.70 -6.97
N ARG A 12 1.97 5.47 -7.51
CA ARG A 12 1.48 5.32 -8.89
C ARG A 12 2.57 5.29 -9.97
N GLY A 13 3.61 6.13 -9.84
CA GLY A 13 4.68 6.20 -10.82
C GLY A 13 5.43 4.88 -11.05
N PHE A 14 5.53 4.03 -10.02
CA PHE A 14 6.26 2.75 -10.14
C PHE A 14 5.53 1.73 -11.01
N PHE A 15 4.20 1.70 -10.98
CA PHE A 15 3.42 0.78 -11.82
C PHE A 15 3.61 1.07 -13.32
N ASN A 16 3.81 2.33 -13.68
CA ASN A 16 4.05 2.73 -15.07
C ASN A 16 5.49 2.48 -15.53
N VAL A 17 6.46 2.53 -14.59
CA VAL A 17 7.88 2.29 -14.90
C VAL A 17 8.17 0.81 -15.15
N PHE A 18 7.42 -0.08 -14.50
CA PHE A 18 7.65 -1.54 -14.52
C PHE A 18 6.52 -2.29 -15.24
N ASN A 19 5.92 -1.70 -16.29
CA ASN A 19 4.81 -2.31 -17.04
C ASN A 19 5.20 -3.60 -17.81
N ASP A 20 6.49 -3.80 -18.08
CA ASP A 20 6.99 -4.93 -18.88
C ASP A 20 7.42 -6.15 -18.03
N ILE A 21 7.31 -6.05 -16.71
CA ILE A 21 7.70 -7.13 -15.79
C ILE A 21 6.61 -7.34 -14.72
N PRO A 22 6.56 -8.52 -14.05
CA PRO A 22 5.66 -8.74 -12.94
C PRO A 22 5.85 -7.71 -11.82
N VAL A 23 4.78 -7.00 -11.44
CA VAL A 23 4.78 -6.03 -10.34
C VAL A 23 3.93 -6.54 -9.19
N GLN A 24 4.52 -6.68 -8.02
CA GLN A 24 3.85 -6.99 -6.77
C GLN A 24 3.66 -5.72 -5.94
N MET A 25 2.43 -5.41 -5.57
CA MET A 25 2.16 -4.42 -4.53
C MET A 25 2.41 -5.03 -3.16
N CYS A 26 3.23 -4.39 -2.34
CA CYS A 26 3.49 -4.83 -0.97
C CYS A 26 2.18 -4.86 -0.16
N GLN A 27 1.74 -6.05 0.26
CA GLN A 27 0.49 -6.23 1.02
C GLN A 27 0.50 -5.47 2.34
N PHE A 28 1.65 -5.38 3.02
CA PHE A 28 1.79 -4.61 4.25
C PHE A 28 1.58 -3.11 4.03
N HIS A 29 2.08 -2.56 2.92
CA HIS A 29 1.82 -1.16 2.56
C HIS A 29 0.35 -0.93 2.22
N GLN A 30 -0.32 -1.89 1.57
CA GLN A 30 -1.77 -1.80 1.34
C GLN A 30 -2.57 -1.76 2.65
N ILE A 31 -2.22 -2.61 3.62
CA ILE A 31 -2.82 -2.56 4.97
C ILE A 31 -2.59 -1.18 5.61
N LYS A 32 -1.39 -0.63 5.52
CA LYS A 32 -1.07 0.72 6.03
C LYS A 32 -1.89 1.82 5.32
N ILE A 33 -2.13 1.71 4.01
CA ILE A 33 -2.94 2.66 3.25
C ILE A 33 -4.38 2.66 3.78
N VAL A 34 -5.00 1.50 3.92
CA VAL A 34 -6.38 1.37 4.43
C VAL A 34 -6.48 1.88 5.87
N THR A 35 -5.56 1.47 6.74
CA THR A 35 -5.56 1.92 8.16
C THR A 35 -5.25 3.41 8.31
N ARG A 36 -4.56 4.04 7.37
CA ARG A 36 -4.36 5.50 7.35
C ARG A 36 -5.65 6.25 7.02
N TYR A 37 -6.48 5.74 6.09
CA TYR A 37 -7.76 6.33 5.75
C TYR A 37 -8.83 6.13 6.84
N LEU A 38 -8.83 4.96 7.49
CA LEU A 38 -9.89 4.54 8.42
C LEU A 38 -9.50 4.65 9.90
N THR A 39 -8.22 4.92 10.19
CA THR A 39 -7.60 4.73 11.50
C THR A 39 -7.53 3.24 11.91
N LYS A 40 -6.80 2.94 12.99
CA LYS A 40 -6.72 1.55 13.53
C LYS A 40 -8.01 1.11 14.24
N ARG A 41 -8.85 2.09 14.64
CA ARG A 41 -10.12 1.86 15.37
C ARG A 41 -11.25 2.66 14.73
N PRO A 42 -11.76 2.22 13.56
CA PRO A 42 -12.85 2.91 12.87
C PRO A 42 -14.11 2.96 13.72
N LYS A 43 -14.86 4.05 13.60
CA LYS A 43 -16.12 4.21 14.33
C LYS A 43 -17.29 3.54 13.61
N THR A 44 -17.30 3.56 12.27
CA THR A 44 -18.41 3.03 11.45
C THR A 44 -18.34 1.51 11.30
N LYS A 45 -19.48 0.84 11.14
CA LYS A 45 -19.54 -0.61 10.85
C LYS A 45 -18.79 -0.95 9.56
N ALA A 46 -19.01 -0.18 8.49
CA ALA A 46 -18.32 -0.34 7.21
C ALA A 46 -16.79 -0.25 7.36
N GLY A 47 -16.30 0.76 8.09
CA GLY A 47 -14.86 0.91 8.33
C GLY A 47 -14.26 -0.23 9.15
N LYS A 48 -14.98 -0.71 10.20
CA LYS A 48 -14.54 -1.87 11.01
C LYS A 48 -14.44 -3.13 10.15
N ALA A 49 -15.45 -3.41 9.34
CA ALA A 49 -15.48 -4.55 8.44
C ALA A 49 -14.35 -4.49 7.39
N LEU A 50 -14.10 -3.30 6.81
CA LEU A 50 -13.04 -3.14 5.81
C LEU A 50 -11.63 -3.29 6.41
N VAL A 51 -11.42 -2.80 7.65
CA VAL A 51 -10.14 -3.02 8.37
C VAL A 51 -9.96 -4.51 8.69
N ALA A 52 -11.00 -5.19 9.17
CA ALA A 52 -10.94 -6.63 9.44
C ALA A 52 -10.60 -7.41 8.17
N LEU A 53 -11.25 -7.08 7.04
CA LEU A 53 -10.97 -7.69 5.74
C LEU A 53 -9.52 -7.47 5.31
N VAL A 54 -9.02 -6.25 5.33
CA VAL A 54 -7.66 -5.98 4.85
C VAL A 54 -6.58 -6.64 5.71
N LEU A 55 -6.84 -6.92 6.98
CA LEU A 55 -5.91 -7.63 7.86
C LEU A 55 -5.77 -9.12 7.50
N THR A 56 -6.70 -9.69 6.72
CA THR A 56 -6.57 -11.07 6.19
C THR A 56 -5.67 -11.16 4.96
N LEU A 57 -5.33 -10.03 4.32
CA LEU A 57 -4.68 -9.94 3.01
C LEU A 57 -3.41 -10.82 2.90
N THR A 58 -2.61 -10.90 3.97
CA THR A 58 -1.37 -11.69 3.97
C THR A 58 -1.57 -13.18 4.22
N LYS A 59 -2.81 -13.61 4.49
CA LYS A 59 -3.17 -14.99 4.89
C LYS A 59 -4.22 -15.61 4.00
N THR A 60 -4.57 -14.98 2.89
CA THR A 60 -5.63 -15.39 1.97
C THR A 60 -5.10 -15.43 0.53
N ASP A 61 -5.83 -16.05 -0.36
CA ASP A 61 -5.60 -16.03 -1.80
C ASP A 61 -6.43 -14.94 -2.51
N GLU A 62 -6.14 -14.73 -3.82
CA GLU A 62 -6.78 -13.70 -4.65
C GLU A 62 -8.29 -13.90 -4.76
N ALA A 63 -8.75 -15.16 -4.96
CA ALA A 63 -10.16 -15.45 -5.18
C ALA A 63 -10.99 -15.19 -3.92
N THR A 64 -10.53 -15.72 -2.78
CA THR A 64 -11.17 -15.52 -1.47
C THR A 64 -11.22 -14.05 -1.07
N PHE A 65 -10.11 -13.32 -1.26
CA PHE A 65 -10.06 -11.90 -0.92
C PHE A 65 -10.98 -11.07 -1.82
N THR A 66 -11.00 -11.35 -3.13
CA THR A 66 -11.84 -10.66 -4.10
C THR A 66 -13.32 -10.88 -3.82
N ALA A 67 -13.72 -12.11 -3.51
CA ALA A 67 -15.10 -12.44 -3.12
C ALA A 67 -15.51 -11.68 -1.85
N ALA A 68 -14.66 -11.70 -0.81
CA ALA A 68 -14.95 -10.99 0.44
C ALA A 68 -14.99 -9.44 0.27
N LEU A 69 -14.20 -8.89 -0.66
CA LEU A 69 -14.25 -7.47 -1.00
C LEU A 69 -15.53 -7.11 -1.76
N ALA A 70 -16.01 -8.00 -2.65
CA ALA A 70 -17.28 -7.86 -3.35
C ALA A 70 -18.46 -7.93 -2.38
N ASP A 71 -18.47 -8.88 -1.44
CA ASP A 71 -19.49 -8.99 -0.37
C ASP A 71 -19.51 -7.73 0.50
N TRP A 72 -18.35 -7.20 0.86
CA TRP A 72 -18.26 -5.95 1.58
C TRP A 72 -18.89 -4.80 0.78
N HIS A 73 -18.60 -4.72 -0.51
CA HIS A 73 -19.16 -3.68 -1.39
C HIS A 73 -20.67 -3.83 -1.54
N ALA A 74 -21.19 -5.04 -1.71
CA ALA A 74 -22.62 -5.30 -1.76
C ALA A 74 -23.34 -4.82 -0.48
N GLN A 75 -22.70 -4.98 0.68
CA GLN A 75 -23.29 -4.58 1.97
C GLN A 75 -23.16 -3.08 2.26
N TYR A 76 -22.04 -2.46 1.91
CA TYR A 76 -21.70 -1.09 2.35
C TYR A 76 -21.50 -0.10 1.20
N GLY A 77 -21.68 -0.50 -0.06
CA GLY A 77 -21.48 0.38 -1.21
C GLY A 77 -22.35 1.63 -1.17
N ALA A 78 -23.65 1.47 -0.89
CA ALA A 78 -24.57 2.60 -0.77
C ALA A 78 -24.15 3.59 0.35
N PHE A 79 -23.74 3.08 1.51
CA PHE A 79 -23.20 3.89 2.61
C PHE A 79 -21.91 4.63 2.20
N MET A 80 -21.02 3.96 1.45
CA MET A 80 -19.77 4.54 0.99
C MET A 80 -20.00 5.69 0.00
N GLU A 81 -21.00 5.57 -0.88
CA GLU A 81 -21.32 6.54 -1.93
C GLU A 81 -22.19 7.72 -1.44
N GLU A 82 -22.60 7.75 -0.17
CA GLU A 82 -23.33 8.90 0.37
C GLU A 82 -22.60 10.22 0.16
N MET A 83 -23.36 11.24 -0.29
CA MET A 83 -22.84 12.56 -0.60
C MET A 83 -23.38 13.62 0.34
N THR A 84 -22.51 14.49 0.82
CA THR A 84 -22.85 15.70 1.58
C THR A 84 -22.60 16.94 0.72
N VAL A 85 -23.49 17.92 0.81
CA VAL A 85 -23.32 19.26 0.23
C VAL A 85 -23.00 20.23 1.34
N SER A 86 -21.80 20.82 1.30
CA SER A 86 -21.41 21.91 2.19
C SER A 86 -21.67 23.24 1.52
N VAL A 87 -22.33 24.16 2.22
CA VAL A 87 -22.55 25.55 1.77
C VAL A 87 -21.59 26.46 2.53
N PHE A 88 -20.80 27.24 1.82
CA PHE A 88 -19.86 28.21 2.38
C PHE A 88 -20.53 29.57 2.56
N GLU A 89 -19.96 30.43 3.43
CA GLU A 89 -20.47 31.79 3.71
C GLU A 89 -20.57 32.67 2.45
N ASN A 90 -19.72 32.39 1.44
CA ASN A 90 -19.75 33.08 0.13
C ASN A 90 -20.79 32.53 -0.84
N GLY A 91 -21.74 31.70 -0.38
CA GLY A 91 -22.80 31.08 -1.18
C GLY A 91 -22.34 29.95 -2.11
N LYS A 92 -21.05 29.63 -2.16
CA LYS A 92 -20.55 28.50 -2.94
C LYS A 92 -20.91 27.18 -2.27
N THR A 93 -21.26 26.18 -3.07
CA THR A 93 -21.53 24.82 -2.62
C THR A 93 -20.42 23.88 -3.04
N LYS A 94 -20.11 22.89 -2.17
CA LYS A 94 -19.16 21.81 -2.48
C LYS A 94 -19.79 20.48 -2.13
N ARG A 95 -19.89 19.62 -3.14
CA ARG A 95 -20.33 18.24 -2.96
C ARG A 95 -19.12 17.34 -2.66
N HIS A 96 -19.23 16.46 -1.68
CA HIS A 96 -18.16 15.53 -1.29
C HIS A 96 -18.75 14.28 -0.65
N HIS A 97 -18.01 13.15 -0.69
CA HIS A 97 -18.44 11.93 -0.01
C HIS A 97 -18.52 12.14 1.49
N THR A 98 -19.66 11.80 2.10
CA THR A 98 -19.90 11.86 3.55
C THR A 98 -18.88 11.00 4.30
N HIS A 99 -18.61 9.80 3.75
CA HIS A 99 -17.70 8.81 4.32
C HIS A 99 -16.38 8.72 3.56
N LYS A 100 -15.75 9.87 3.31
CA LYS A 100 -14.53 10.02 2.50
C LYS A 100 -13.41 9.01 2.85
N GLY A 101 -13.22 8.70 4.14
CA GLY A 101 -12.20 7.72 4.58
C GLY A 101 -12.52 6.31 4.08
N VAL A 102 -13.79 5.88 4.19
CA VAL A 102 -14.26 4.57 3.72
C VAL A 102 -14.15 4.49 2.21
N TYR A 103 -14.62 5.52 1.50
CA TYR A 103 -14.51 5.65 0.05
C TYR A 103 -13.06 5.51 -0.43
N SER A 104 -12.15 6.30 0.13
CA SER A 104 -10.74 6.27 -0.25
C SER A 104 -10.05 4.95 0.07
N ALA A 105 -10.41 4.32 1.19
CA ALA A 105 -9.87 3.03 1.58
C ALA A 105 -10.29 1.91 0.62
N TYR A 106 -11.58 1.81 0.31
CA TYR A 106 -12.12 0.84 -0.63
C TYR A 106 -11.50 0.98 -2.02
N HIS A 107 -11.54 2.18 -2.61
CA HIS A 107 -10.97 2.41 -3.93
C HIS A 107 -9.45 2.26 -4.00
N SER A 108 -8.75 2.36 -2.86
CA SER A 108 -7.32 2.01 -2.82
C SER A 108 -7.10 0.50 -2.95
N LEU A 109 -7.97 -0.32 -2.35
CA LEU A 109 -7.94 -1.78 -2.49
C LEU A 109 -8.31 -2.21 -3.91
N GLU A 110 -9.43 -1.72 -4.43
CA GLU A 110 -9.90 -2.02 -5.78
C GLU A 110 -8.82 -1.73 -6.83
N ARG A 111 -8.20 -0.55 -6.77
CA ARG A 111 -7.15 -0.15 -7.70
C ARG A 111 -5.90 -1.01 -7.62
N ASN A 112 -5.51 -1.41 -6.43
CA ASN A 112 -4.26 -2.14 -6.22
C ASN A 112 -4.46 -3.66 -6.26
N LEU A 113 -5.71 -4.15 -6.25
CA LEU A 113 -6.05 -5.57 -6.25
C LEU A 113 -5.33 -6.39 -7.34
N PRO A 114 -5.21 -5.93 -8.60
CA PRO A 114 -4.51 -6.67 -9.65
C PRO A 114 -3.04 -6.98 -9.33
N TYR A 115 -2.44 -6.20 -8.42
CA TYR A 115 -1.02 -6.29 -8.06
C TYR A 115 -0.77 -6.92 -6.68
N LEU A 116 -1.83 -7.19 -5.89
CA LEU A 116 -1.68 -7.67 -4.51
C LEU A 116 -1.33 -9.15 -4.42
N PHE A 117 -1.61 -9.92 -5.48
CA PHE A 117 -1.42 -11.37 -5.54
C PHE A 117 -0.53 -11.81 -6.71
N THR A 118 0.28 -10.91 -7.26
CA THR A 118 1.21 -11.22 -8.37
C THR A 118 2.16 -12.35 -7.99
N TYR A 119 2.59 -12.42 -6.73
CA TYR A 119 3.48 -13.47 -6.22
C TYR A 119 2.90 -14.88 -6.36
N LEU A 120 1.57 -15.04 -6.38
CA LEU A 120 0.90 -16.33 -6.61
C LEU A 120 0.87 -16.71 -8.09
N LYS A 121 0.94 -15.74 -9.01
CA LYS A 121 0.89 -15.94 -10.46
C LYS A 121 2.24 -16.37 -11.05
N TYR A 122 3.33 -16.10 -10.31
CA TYR A 122 4.71 -16.37 -10.74
C TYR A 122 5.49 -17.07 -9.61
N PRO A 123 5.11 -18.31 -9.23
CA PRO A 123 5.74 -19.03 -8.12
C PRO A 123 7.25 -19.30 -8.36
N GLU A 124 7.65 -19.46 -9.61
CA GLU A 124 9.04 -19.68 -10.02
C GLU A 124 9.96 -18.48 -9.71
N LEU A 125 9.41 -17.26 -9.62
CA LEU A 125 10.18 -16.05 -9.33
C LEU A 125 10.39 -15.82 -7.83
N ASN A 126 9.70 -16.57 -6.95
CA ASN A 126 9.77 -16.41 -5.50
C ASN A 126 9.57 -14.94 -5.05
N ILE A 127 8.60 -14.25 -5.67
CA ILE A 127 8.31 -12.83 -5.40
C ILE A 127 7.81 -12.68 -3.96
N PRO A 128 8.42 -11.85 -3.10
CA PRO A 128 7.91 -11.63 -1.76
C PRO A 128 6.62 -10.81 -1.78
N ASN A 129 5.61 -11.22 -1.01
CA ASN A 129 4.35 -10.48 -0.88
C ASN A 129 4.46 -9.20 -0.03
N THR A 130 5.58 -9.05 0.71
CA THR A 130 5.86 -7.87 1.55
C THR A 130 7.31 -7.41 1.41
N THR A 131 7.58 -6.13 1.71
CA THR A 131 8.92 -5.53 1.74
C THR A 131 9.49 -5.43 3.16
N ASN A 132 8.96 -6.15 4.14
CA ASN A 132 9.36 -6.01 5.54
C ASN A 132 10.84 -6.30 5.80
N SER A 133 11.43 -7.29 5.13
CA SER A 133 12.86 -7.59 5.22
C SER A 133 13.71 -6.44 4.65
N LEU A 134 13.28 -5.87 3.53
CA LEU A 134 13.94 -4.72 2.90
C LEU A 134 13.81 -3.45 3.77
N ASP A 135 12.63 -3.20 4.35
CA ASP A 135 12.41 -2.10 5.29
C ASP A 135 13.29 -2.22 6.53
N GLY A 136 13.51 -3.43 7.03
CA GLY A 136 14.46 -3.75 8.12
C GLY A 136 15.90 -3.41 7.73
N SER A 137 16.35 -3.85 6.56
CA SER A 137 17.69 -3.57 6.02
C SER A 137 17.92 -2.06 5.80
N PHE A 138 16.91 -1.34 5.24
CA PHE A 138 17.01 0.11 5.11
C PHE A 138 17.02 0.84 6.45
N SER A 139 16.32 0.34 7.45
CA SER A 139 16.35 0.90 8.81
C SER A 139 17.72 0.73 9.46
N ALA A 140 18.35 -0.45 9.30
CA ALA A 140 19.72 -0.71 9.76
C ALA A 140 20.73 0.20 9.02
N LEU A 141 20.59 0.33 7.69
CA LEU A 141 21.42 1.21 6.88
C LEU A 141 21.32 2.68 7.34
N LYS A 142 20.08 3.17 7.57
CA LYS A 142 19.84 4.53 8.07
C LYS A 142 20.47 4.76 9.44
N LYS A 143 20.39 3.78 10.35
CA LYS A 143 21.06 3.86 11.67
C LYS A 143 22.58 3.96 11.51
N LYS A 144 23.19 3.08 10.69
CA LYS A 144 24.63 3.11 10.41
C LYS A 144 25.06 4.46 9.79
N LEU A 145 24.30 5.00 8.84
CA LEU A 145 24.57 6.31 8.24
C LEU A 145 24.33 7.47 9.22
N GLY A 146 23.38 7.33 10.15
CA GLY A 146 23.07 8.33 11.17
C GLY A 146 24.19 8.54 12.18
N VAL A 147 25.03 7.53 12.42
CA VAL A 147 26.23 7.66 13.27
C VAL A 147 27.29 8.57 12.62
N HIS A 148 27.28 8.71 11.30
CA HIS A 148 28.23 9.50 10.53
C HIS A 148 27.60 10.84 10.07
N HIS A 149 27.24 11.70 11.00
CA HIS A 149 26.72 13.05 10.70
C HIS A 149 27.80 13.88 9.99
N GLY A 150 27.42 14.60 8.94
CA GLY A 150 28.31 15.53 8.22
C GLY A 150 29.15 14.92 7.09
N LEU A 151 28.89 13.67 6.69
CA LEU A 151 29.56 13.11 5.52
C LEU A 151 29.18 13.91 4.25
N ARG A 152 30.21 14.36 3.51
CA ARG A 152 30.04 14.90 2.15
C ARG A 152 29.33 13.88 1.27
N ARG A 153 28.59 14.37 0.28
CA ARG A 153 27.72 13.55 -0.60
C ARG A 153 28.47 12.35 -1.19
N ASP A 154 29.67 12.56 -1.70
CA ASP A 154 30.47 11.51 -2.34
C ASP A 154 30.91 10.40 -1.37
N ARG A 155 31.34 10.80 -0.17
CA ARG A 155 31.66 9.84 0.90
C ARG A 155 30.43 9.07 1.36
N ARG A 156 29.28 9.74 1.46
CA ARG A 156 28.02 9.10 1.81
C ARG A 156 27.63 8.03 0.79
N TYR A 157 27.76 8.29 -0.53
CA TYR A 157 27.52 7.30 -1.58
C TYR A 157 28.47 6.10 -1.47
N LYS A 158 29.75 6.33 -1.23
CA LYS A 158 30.75 5.25 -1.07
C LYS A 158 30.41 4.35 0.13
N VAL A 159 29.99 4.93 1.26
CA VAL A 159 29.56 4.18 2.45
C VAL A 159 28.31 3.38 2.16
N ILE A 160 27.28 3.96 1.51
CA ILE A 160 26.06 3.27 1.13
C ILE A 160 26.39 2.09 0.20
N SER A 161 27.19 2.32 -0.85
CA SER A 161 27.56 1.28 -1.81
C SER A 161 28.35 0.13 -1.15
N LYS A 162 29.20 0.43 -0.16
CA LYS A 162 29.91 -0.58 0.61
C LYS A 162 28.94 -1.40 1.47
N LEU A 163 28.08 -0.73 2.26
CA LEU A 163 27.12 -1.41 3.14
C LEU A 163 26.13 -2.29 2.37
N LEU A 164 25.72 -1.87 1.17
CA LEU A 164 24.83 -2.67 0.32
C LEU A 164 25.54 -3.90 -0.28
N ARG A 165 26.86 -3.83 -0.55
CA ARG A 165 27.66 -4.98 -1.02
C ARG A 165 27.95 -5.97 0.09
N ASP A 166 28.20 -5.48 1.29
CA ASP A 166 28.57 -6.30 2.45
C ASP A 166 27.34 -6.95 3.12
N GLY A 167 26.12 -6.81 2.54
CA GLY A 167 24.90 -7.47 3.00
C GLY A 167 24.35 -6.94 4.32
N ALA A 168 24.30 -5.62 4.46
CA ALA A 168 23.75 -4.98 5.66
C ALA A 168 22.27 -5.22 5.89
#